data_2f1265cec03d86ecaf9d4ea887424d9d
#
_entry.id   2f1265cec03d86ecaf9d4ea887424d9d
#
_cell.length_a   1.000
_cell.length_b   1.000
_cell.length_c   1.000
_cell.angle_alpha   90.00
_cell.angle_beta   90.00
_cell.angle_gamma   90.00
#
_symmetry.space_group_name_H-M   'P 1'
#
loop_
_entity.id
_entity.type
_entity.pdbx_description
1 polymer ?
#
loop_
_entity_poly.entity_id
_entity_poly.type
_entity_poly.pdbx_seq_one_letter_code
_entity_poly.pdbx_strand_id
1 'polypeptide(L)'
;MNTTGKLTPELQDCIVQNIENGNYISVAAQCAGINKSTHCRWMDKGRNDISRGEVTQYSEYFEAVTTARAKAEAQNVFVIKSATHDTWQAAAWWLERTFPDRWGRRDRMSMEHTGRNGGPIEVGLDLSKLSDKELDFLNRVMNKAAKEDPKPEGVEEE
;
A
#
# COMPACT_ATOMS: atom_id res chain seq x y z
N MET A 1 -27.83 3.27 -20.65
CA MET A 1 -28.88 3.19 -19.61
C MET A 1 -28.28 3.59 -18.29
N ASN A 2 -28.64 4.76 -17.76
CA ASN A 2 -28.22 5.20 -16.44
C ASN A 2 -28.96 4.36 -15.38
N THR A 3 -28.36 3.30 -14.90
CA THR A 3 -28.84 2.59 -13.71
C THR A 3 -28.47 3.47 -12.51
N THR A 4 -29.40 4.33 -12.14
CA THR A 4 -29.33 5.18 -10.96
C THR A 4 -29.14 4.26 -9.74
N GLY A 5 -27.93 4.17 -9.24
CA GLY A 5 -27.39 3.76 -7.96
C GLY A 5 -28.25 3.05 -6.90
N LYS A 6 -29.16 2.16 -7.27
CA LYS A 6 -29.91 1.32 -6.34
C LYS A 6 -29.27 -0.09 -6.33
N LEU A 7 -28.89 -0.55 -5.17
CA LEU A 7 -28.40 -1.92 -5.00
C LEU A 7 -29.56 -2.90 -5.23
N THR A 8 -29.39 -3.81 -6.20
CA THR A 8 -30.32 -4.92 -6.47
C THR A 8 -29.59 -6.24 -6.26
N PRO A 9 -30.30 -7.35 -5.98
CA PRO A 9 -29.68 -8.67 -5.80
C PRO A 9 -28.83 -9.08 -7.02
N GLU A 10 -29.34 -8.87 -8.25
CA GLU A 10 -28.64 -9.23 -9.49
C GLU A 10 -27.33 -8.44 -9.65
N LEU A 11 -27.36 -7.16 -9.26
CA LEU A 11 -26.19 -6.29 -9.29
C LEU A 11 -25.16 -6.71 -8.24
N GLN A 12 -25.62 -7.08 -7.06
CA GLN A 12 -24.78 -7.64 -6.01
C GLN A 12 -24.11 -8.93 -6.48
N ASP A 13 -24.87 -9.87 -7.02
CA ASP A 13 -24.34 -11.15 -7.50
C ASP A 13 -23.30 -10.96 -8.60
N CYS A 14 -23.57 -10.07 -9.55
CA CYS A 14 -22.61 -9.74 -10.61
C CYS A 14 -21.28 -9.21 -10.05
N ILE A 15 -21.33 -8.30 -9.07
CA ILE A 15 -20.12 -7.73 -8.44
C ILE A 15 -19.39 -8.81 -7.64
N VAL A 16 -20.11 -9.57 -6.82
CA VAL A 16 -19.55 -10.62 -5.96
C VAL A 16 -18.85 -11.69 -6.80
N GLN A 17 -19.48 -12.18 -7.87
CA GLN A 17 -18.86 -13.17 -8.77
C GLN A 17 -17.59 -12.65 -9.43
N ASN A 18 -17.60 -11.40 -9.89
CA ASN A 18 -16.40 -10.80 -10.48
C ASN A 18 -15.26 -10.70 -9.46
N ILE A 19 -15.56 -10.38 -8.20
CA ILE A 19 -14.56 -10.33 -7.12
C ILE A 19 -14.07 -11.73 -6.75
N GLU A 20 -14.94 -12.72 -6.66
CA GLU A 20 -14.57 -14.13 -6.42
C GLU A 20 -13.64 -14.67 -7.51
N ASN A 21 -13.81 -14.22 -8.75
CA ASN A 21 -12.91 -14.53 -9.87
C ASN A 21 -11.56 -13.77 -9.81
N GLY A 22 -11.29 -13.01 -8.76
CA GLY A 22 -10.02 -12.32 -8.53
C GLY A 22 -9.90 -10.96 -9.19
N ASN A 23 -10.99 -10.41 -9.75
CA ASN A 23 -10.97 -9.09 -10.34
C ASN A 23 -10.88 -7.97 -9.30
N TYR A 24 -10.21 -6.87 -9.67
CA TYR A 24 -10.22 -5.66 -8.85
C TYR A 24 -11.65 -5.11 -8.67
N ILE A 25 -11.91 -4.54 -7.51
CA ILE A 25 -13.21 -3.92 -7.18
C ILE A 25 -13.66 -2.91 -8.24
N SER A 26 -12.74 -2.11 -8.79
CA SER A 26 -13.06 -1.15 -9.85
C SER A 26 -13.55 -1.83 -11.13
N VAL A 27 -12.95 -2.97 -11.48
CA VAL A 27 -13.35 -3.77 -12.65
C VAL A 27 -14.70 -4.43 -12.39
N ALA A 28 -14.89 -5.05 -11.23
CA ALA A 28 -16.16 -5.67 -10.85
C ALA A 28 -17.34 -4.67 -10.88
N ALA A 29 -17.11 -3.46 -10.36
CA ALA A 29 -18.10 -2.39 -10.39
C ALA A 29 -18.43 -1.95 -11.84
N GLN A 30 -17.41 -1.80 -12.70
CA GLN A 30 -17.58 -1.43 -14.11
C GLN A 30 -18.32 -2.52 -14.88
N CYS A 31 -18.00 -3.80 -14.67
CA CYS A 31 -18.70 -4.93 -15.28
C CYS A 31 -20.20 -4.94 -14.92
N ALA A 32 -20.51 -4.55 -13.69
CA ALA A 32 -21.87 -4.40 -13.20
C ALA A 32 -22.54 -3.07 -13.63
N GLY A 33 -21.86 -2.23 -14.40
CA GLY A 33 -22.39 -0.96 -14.91
C GLY A 33 -22.50 0.15 -13.86
N ILE A 34 -21.80 0.05 -12.74
CA ILE A 34 -21.76 1.07 -11.68
C ILE A 34 -20.39 1.74 -11.56
N ASN A 35 -20.38 2.95 -11.01
CA ASN A 35 -19.15 3.64 -10.74
C ASN A 35 -18.50 3.13 -9.44
N LYS A 36 -17.17 3.11 -9.39
CA LYS A 36 -16.39 2.76 -8.18
C LYS A 36 -16.84 3.56 -6.94
N SER A 37 -17.16 4.84 -7.11
CA SER A 37 -17.65 5.70 -6.02
C SER A 37 -18.99 5.22 -5.45
N THR A 38 -19.87 4.65 -6.28
CA THR A 38 -21.13 4.08 -5.84
C THR A 38 -20.89 2.82 -5.01
N HIS A 39 -20.00 1.92 -5.48
CA HIS A 39 -19.58 0.75 -4.71
C HIS A 39 -19.00 1.15 -3.34
N CYS A 40 -18.04 2.10 -3.31
CA CYS A 40 -17.44 2.56 -2.05
C CYS A 40 -18.49 3.06 -1.07
N ARG A 41 -19.45 3.87 -1.54
CA ARG A 41 -20.53 4.40 -0.70
C ARG A 41 -21.42 3.29 -0.13
N TRP A 42 -21.69 2.22 -0.88
CA TRP A 42 -22.44 1.06 -0.38
C TRP A 42 -21.65 0.29 0.68
N MET A 43 -20.36 0.10 0.46
CA MET A 43 -19.46 -0.54 1.43
C MET A 43 -19.38 0.24 2.75
N ASP A 44 -19.24 1.57 2.67
CA ASP A 44 -19.19 2.43 3.86
C ASP A 44 -20.51 2.40 4.62
N LYS A 45 -21.64 2.40 3.91
CA LYS A 45 -22.96 2.29 4.51
C LYS A 45 -23.12 0.94 5.20
N GLY A 46 -22.78 -0.17 4.54
CA GLY A 46 -22.86 -1.51 5.12
C GLY A 46 -21.97 -1.66 6.36
N ARG A 47 -20.76 -1.12 6.34
CA ARG A 47 -19.88 -1.12 7.51
C ARG A 47 -20.49 -0.37 8.69
N ASN A 48 -21.12 0.78 8.44
CA ASN A 48 -21.79 1.58 9.47
C ASN A 48 -23.03 0.86 10.01
N ASP A 49 -23.83 0.19 9.15
CA ASP A 49 -25.00 -0.56 9.56
C ASP A 49 -24.58 -1.74 10.48
N ILE A 50 -23.53 -2.49 10.12
CA ILE A 50 -22.96 -3.55 10.97
C ILE A 50 -22.50 -3.00 12.33
N SER A 51 -21.83 -1.84 12.34
CA SER A 51 -21.35 -1.23 13.60
C SER A 51 -22.48 -0.85 14.55
N ARG A 52 -23.71 -0.67 14.02
CA ARG A 52 -24.93 -0.39 14.77
C ARG A 52 -25.75 -1.65 15.10
N GLY A 53 -25.31 -2.81 14.61
CA GLY A 53 -26.06 -4.06 14.74
C GLY A 53 -27.31 -4.12 13.84
N GLU A 54 -27.35 -3.32 12.77
CA GLU A 54 -28.46 -3.26 11.81
C GLU A 54 -28.23 -4.23 10.64
N VAL A 55 -29.25 -5.05 10.34
CA VAL A 55 -29.25 -5.93 9.17
C VAL A 55 -29.97 -5.19 8.04
N THR A 56 -29.21 -4.79 7.03
CA THR A 56 -29.72 -4.07 5.87
C THR A 56 -29.15 -4.68 4.58
N GLN A 57 -29.73 -4.35 3.42
CA GLN A 57 -29.16 -4.75 2.12
C GLN A 57 -27.68 -4.32 1.96
N TYR A 58 -27.24 -3.26 2.62
CA TYR A 58 -25.85 -2.78 2.54
C TYR A 58 -24.93 -3.55 3.48
N SER A 59 -25.40 -3.96 4.66
CA SER A 59 -24.65 -4.86 5.54
C SER A 59 -24.44 -6.23 4.89
N GLU A 60 -25.48 -6.80 4.28
CA GLU A 60 -25.40 -8.05 3.52
C GLU A 60 -24.43 -7.92 2.33
N TYR A 61 -24.50 -6.82 1.61
CA TYR A 61 -23.56 -6.52 0.51
C TYR A 61 -22.11 -6.42 1.00
N PHE A 62 -21.87 -5.73 2.10
CA PHE A 62 -20.53 -5.60 2.69
C PHE A 62 -19.96 -6.97 3.08
N GLU A 63 -20.75 -7.82 3.73
CA GLU A 63 -20.33 -9.17 4.09
C GLU A 63 -20.07 -10.04 2.87
N ALA A 64 -20.96 -10.00 1.86
CA ALA A 64 -20.79 -10.75 0.63
C ALA A 64 -19.51 -10.36 -0.12
N VAL A 65 -19.22 -9.07 -0.28
CA VAL A 65 -18.01 -8.56 -0.92
C VAL A 65 -16.76 -8.94 -0.12
N THR A 66 -16.81 -8.83 1.21
CA THR A 66 -15.68 -9.20 2.07
C THR A 66 -15.39 -10.70 1.98
N THR A 67 -16.42 -11.52 2.00
CA THR A 67 -16.31 -12.97 1.83
C THR A 67 -15.77 -13.35 0.45
N ALA A 68 -16.25 -12.70 -0.61
CA ALA A 68 -15.77 -12.92 -1.98
C ALA A 68 -14.27 -12.65 -2.12
N ARG A 69 -13.78 -11.57 -1.53
CA ARG A 69 -12.34 -11.25 -1.50
C ARG A 69 -11.52 -12.32 -0.79
N ALA A 70 -11.97 -12.76 0.37
CA ALA A 70 -11.29 -13.81 1.12
C ALA A 70 -11.25 -15.13 0.35
N LYS A 71 -12.35 -15.49 -0.32
CA LYS A 71 -12.40 -16.68 -1.18
C LYS A 71 -11.44 -16.60 -2.36
N ALA A 72 -11.41 -15.45 -3.06
CA ALA A 72 -10.49 -15.22 -4.18
C ALA A 72 -9.02 -15.34 -3.74
N GLU A 73 -8.68 -14.75 -2.60
CA GLU A 73 -7.34 -14.87 -2.01
C GLU A 73 -7.00 -16.33 -1.68
N ALA A 74 -7.89 -17.03 -0.98
CA ALA A 74 -7.70 -18.43 -0.59
C ALA A 74 -7.52 -19.35 -1.81
N GLN A 75 -8.26 -19.13 -2.91
CA GLN A 75 -8.13 -19.88 -4.14
C GLN A 75 -6.75 -19.65 -4.79
N ASN A 76 -6.30 -18.40 -4.89
CA ASN A 76 -4.98 -18.09 -5.44
C ASN A 76 -3.84 -18.69 -4.60
N VAL A 77 -3.96 -18.60 -3.26
CA VAL A 77 -3.03 -19.25 -2.34
C VAL A 77 -2.97 -20.77 -2.58
N PHE A 78 -4.15 -21.39 -2.74
CA PHE A 78 -4.22 -22.83 -3.04
C PHE A 78 -3.53 -23.18 -4.35
N VAL A 79 -3.75 -22.41 -5.42
CA VAL A 79 -3.10 -22.63 -6.72
C VAL A 79 -1.59 -22.51 -6.61
N ILE A 80 -1.08 -21.45 -5.95
CA ILE A 80 0.36 -21.26 -5.75
C ILE A 80 0.94 -22.44 -4.94
N LYS A 81 0.27 -22.81 -3.85
CA LYS A 81 0.71 -23.90 -2.98
C LYS A 81 0.70 -25.26 -3.70
N SER A 82 -0.29 -25.50 -4.55
CA SER A 82 -0.32 -26.72 -5.39
C SER A 82 0.84 -26.73 -6.39
N ALA A 83 1.16 -25.60 -7.00
CA ALA A 83 2.27 -25.48 -7.93
C ALA A 83 3.66 -25.69 -7.29
N THR A 84 3.78 -25.61 -5.95
CA THR A 84 5.07 -25.85 -5.26
C THR A 84 5.55 -27.29 -5.38
N HIS A 85 4.68 -28.24 -5.68
CA HIS A 85 5.07 -29.63 -5.92
C HIS A 85 5.82 -29.82 -7.24
N ASP A 86 5.49 -29.02 -8.24
CA ASP A 86 6.05 -29.16 -9.59
C ASP A 86 7.16 -28.15 -9.88
N THR A 87 7.10 -26.99 -9.21
CA THR A 87 8.04 -25.89 -9.44
C THR A 87 8.54 -25.30 -8.13
N TRP A 88 9.86 -25.38 -7.89
CA TRP A 88 10.49 -24.77 -6.70
C TRP A 88 10.35 -23.26 -6.68
N GLN A 89 10.21 -22.62 -7.86
CA GLN A 89 10.02 -21.17 -7.97
C GLN A 89 8.73 -20.70 -7.29
N ALA A 90 7.64 -21.48 -7.37
CA ALA A 90 6.40 -21.18 -6.67
C ALA A 90 6.60 -21.24 -5.14
N ALA A 91 7.37 -22.23 -4.65
CA ALA A 91 7.71 -22.32 -3.23
C ALA A 91 8.59 -21.15 -2.78
N ALA A 92 9.62 -20.79 -3.54
CA ALA A 92 10.50 -19.67 -3.26
C ALA A 92 9.70 -18.34 -3.22
N TRP A 93 8.86 -18.10 -4.23
CA TRP A 93 8.00 -16.93 -4.28
C TRP A 93 7.05 -16.83 -3.08
N TRP A 94 6.46 -17.96 -2.67
CA TRP A 94 5.60 -18.04 -1.50
C TRP A 94 6.36 -17.68 -0.23
N LEU A 95 7.54 -18.27 -0.02
CA LEU A 95 8.38 -18.00 1.15
C LEU A 95 8.82 -16.52 1.22
N GLU A 96 9.24 -15.95 0.09
CA GLU A 96 9.64 -14.55 0.01
C GLU A 96 8.51 -13.59 0.42
N ARG A 97 7.26 -13.92 0.07
CA ARG A 97 6.09 -13.06 0.33
C ARG A 97 5.49 -13.27 1.71
N THR A 98 5.48 -14.50 2.20
CA THR A 98 4.85 -14.84 3.48
C THR A 98 5.79 -14.60 4.66
N PHE A 99 7.09 -14.80 4.46
CA PHE A 99 8.11 -14.65 5.50
C PHE A 99 9.28 -13.77 5.03
N PRO A 100 9.04 -12.48 4.73
CA PRO A 100 10.04 -11.61 4.14
C PRO A 100 11.27 -11.42 5.02
N ASP A 101 11.13 -11.45 6.34
CA ASP A 101 12.26 -11.30 7.27
C ASP A 101 13.27 -12.46 7.17
N ARG A 102 12.81 -13.65 6.79
CA ARG A 102 13.65 -14.85 6.72
C ARG A 102 14.06 -15.20 5.29
N TRP A 103 13.18 -14.95 4.31
CA TRP A 103 13.32 -15.41 2.93
C TRP A 103 13.22 -14.28 1.90
N GLY A 104 13.01 -13.03 2.34
CA GLY A 104 12.95 -11.89 1.45
C GLY A 104 14.28 -11.70 0.71
N ARG A 105 14.20 -11.28 -0.56
CA ARG A 105 15.39 -10.90 -1.31
C ARG A 105 16.08 -9.74 -0.59
N ARG A 106 17.35 -9.95 -0.24
CA ARG A 106 18.20 -8.90 0.31
C ARG A 106 18.84 -8.10 -0.83
N ASP A 107 18.07 -7.63 -1.78
CA ASP A 107 18.51 -6.63 -2.74
C ASP A 107 18.62 -5.29 -1.99
N ARG A 108 19.67 -5.16 -1.16
CA ARG A 108 20.08 -3.86 -0.65
C ARG A 108 20.63 -3.07 -1.82
N MET A 109 19.77 -2.35 -2.53
CA MET A 109 20.21 -1.21 -3.29
C MET A 109 20.59 -0.13 -2.27
N SER A 110 21.86 -0.11 -1.88
CA SER A 110 22.45 1.05 -1.22
C SER A 110 22.52 2.15 -2.26
N MET A 111 21.51 3.02 -2.29
CA MET A 111 21.59 4.27 -3.06
C MET A 111 22.37 5.28 -2.20
N GLU A 112 23.67 5.34 -2.40
CA GLU A 112 24.45 6.48 -1.92
C GLU A 112 24.11 7.68 -2.80
N HIS A 113 23.38 8.63 -2.25
CA HIS A 113 23.21 9.94 -2.88
C HIS A 113 24.50 10.72 -2.69
N THR A 114 25.37 10.65 -3.70
CA THR A 114 26.60 11.44 -3.74
C THR A 114 26.45 12.58 -4.72
N GLY A 115 27.07 13.70 -4.43
CA GLY A 115 27.22 14.82 -5.34
C GLY A 115 28.17 14.49 -6.50
N ARG A 116 28.47 15.47 -7.35
CA ARG A 116 29.35 15.32 -8.51
C ARG A 116 30.70 14.72 -8.10
N ASN A 117 31.16 13.68 -8.81
CA ASN A 117 32.40 12.93 -8.55
C ASN A 117 32.46 12.20 -7.19
N GLY A 118 31.31 11.79 -6.60
CA GLY A 118 31.27 11.08 -5.33
C GLY A 118 31.44 11.97 -4.09
N GLY A 119 31.45 13.30 -4.26
CA GLY A 119 31.51 14.26 -3.17
C GLY A 119 30.16 14.51 -2.47
N PRO A 120 30.12 15.38 -1.47
CA PRO A 120 28.89 15.82 -0.85
C PRO A 120 27.95 16.46 -1.84
N ILE A 121 26.62 16.32 -1.64
CA ILE A 121 25.63 17.04 -2.45
C ILE A 121 25.78 18.53 -2.15
N GLU A 122 26.22 19.31 -3.13
CA GLU A 122 26.24 20.77 -3.01
C GLU A 122 24.80 21.28 -3.00
N VAL A 123 24.32 21.68 -1.85
CA VAL A 123 23.08 22.45 -1.75
C VAL A 123 23.44 23.88 -2.11
N GLY A 124 23.19 24.25 -3.36
CA GLY A 124 23.45 25.61 -3.86
C GLY A 124 22.52 26.63 -3.21
N LEU A 125 22.83 27.03 -2.00
CA LEU A 125 22.23 28.18 -1.37
C LEU A 125 22.95 29.45 -1.88
N ASP A 126 22.25 30.26 -2.66
CA ASP A 126 22.78 31.57 -3.10
C ASP A 126 22.76 32.53 -1.92
N LEU A 127 23.87 32.52 -1.17
CA LEU A 127 24.03 33.37 0.02
C LEU A 127 24.28 34.84 -0.34
N SER A 128 24.52 35.17 -1.62
CA SER A 128 24.80 36.54 -2.07
C SER A 128 23.62 37.49 -1.93
N LYS A 129 22.42 36.95 -1.75
CA LYS A 129 21.16 37.69 -1.57
C LYS A 129 20.81 37.96 -0.12
N LEU A 130 21.58 37.42 0.82
CA LEU A 130 21.33 37.60 2.24
C LEU A 130 22.09 38.83 2.77
N SER A 131 21.45 39.58 3.66
CA SER A 131 22.09 40.64 4.40
C SER A 131 23.03 40.10 5.48
N ASP A 132 23.97 40.92 5.95
CA ASP A 132 24.94 40.55 6.99
C ASP A 132 24.28 39.98 8.25
N LYS A 133 23.12 40.50 8.63
CA LYS A 133 22.36 40.01 9.79
C LYS A 133 21.78 38.64 9.59
N GLU A 134 21.35 38.31 8.39
CA GLU A 134 20.80 36.98 8.03
C GLU A 134 21.93 35.96 7.92
N LEU A 135 23.11 36.36 7.41
CA LEU A 135 24.29 35.51 7.38
C LEU A 135 24.79 35.20 8.80
N ASP A 136 24.81 36.16 9.70
CA ASP A 136 25.14 35.94 11.12
C ASP A 136 24.16 35.01 11.82
N PHE A 137 22.87 35.14 11.51
CA PHE A 137 21.85 34.24 12.04
C PHE A 137 22.05 32.80 11.53
N LEU A 138 22.27 32.64 10.22
CA LEU A 138 22.54 31.35 9.59
C LEU A 138 23.76 30.65 10.21
N ASN A 139 24.85 31.38 10.40
CA ASN A 139 26.06 30.88 11.03
C ASN A 139 25.82 30.40 12.47
N ARG A 140 25.00 31.11 13.26
CA ARG A 140 24.64 30.68 14.60
C ARG A 140 23.83 29.38 14.59
N VAL A 141 22.87 29.26 13.66
CA VAL A 141 22.05 28.04 13.53
C VAL A 141 22.91 26.86 13.11
N MET A 142 23.77 27.02 12.11
CA MET A 142 24.65 25.96 11.65
C MET A 142 25.63 25.51 12.75
N ASN A 143 26.23 26.44 13.48
CA ASN A 143 27.12 26.12 14.59
C ASN A 143 26.41 25.43 15.77
N LYS A 144 25.13 25.69 15.95
CA LYS A 144 24.32 25.00 16.94
C LYS A 144 23.98 23.55 16.49
N ALA A 145 23.59 23.38 15.23
CA ALA A 145 23.29 22.08 14.66
C ALA A 145 24.54 21.16 14.63
N ALA A 146 25.72 21.70 14.27
CA ALA A 146 26.97 20.95 14.25
C ALA A 146 27.44 20.46 15.65
N LYS A 147 26.93 21.01 16.72
CA LYS A 147 27.25 20.59 18.10
C LYS A 147 26.34 19.50 18.65
N GLU A 148 25.22 19.23 17.96
CA GLU A 148 24.19 18.27 18.37
C GLU A 148 24.26 16.93 17.62
N ASP A 149 25.20 16.72 16.68
CA ASP A 149 25.38 15.43 16.04
C ASP A 149 25.95 14.40 17.05
N PRO A 150 25.18 13.35 17.42
CA PRO A 150 25.71 12.28 18.24
C PRO A 150 26.78 11.52 17.44
N LYS A 151 27.95 11.30 18.04
CA LYS A 151 28.97 10.39 17.52
C LYS A 151 28.33 9.05 17.14
N PRO A 152 28.63 8.46 15.97
CA PRO A 152 28.18 7.11 15.66
C PRO A 152 28.78 6.17 16.72
N GLU A 153 27.88 5.50 17.48
CA GLU A 153 28.26 4.42 18.38
C GLU A 153 28.93 3.31 17.57
N GLY A 154 30.07 2.86 18.07
CA GLY A 154 30.93 1.92 17.40
C GLY A 154 30.24 0.60 17.08
N VAL A 155 30.43 0.13 15.87
CA VAL A 155 30.22 -1.26 15.48
C VAL A 155 31.29 -2.05 16.21
N GLU A 156 30.94 -2.77 17.26
CA GLU A 156 31.77 -3.83 17.81
C GLU A 156 31.78 -4.98 16.80
N GLU A 157 32.96 -5.26 16.27
CA GLU A 157 33.26 -6.47 15.49
C GLU A 157 33.33 -7.66 16.47
N GLU A 158 32.42 -8.62 16.27
CA GLU A 158 32.62 -10.06 16.61
C GLU A 158 32.15 -10.93 15.44
#